data_d66b623de9b715435d591d4c39088a6e
#
_entry.id   d66b623de9b715435d591d4c39088a6e
#
_cell.length_a   1.000
_cell.length_b   1.000
_cell.length_c   1.000
_cell.angle_alpha   90.00
_cell.angle_beta   90.00
_cell.angle_gamma   90.00
#
_symmetry.space_group_name_H-M   'P 1'
#
loop_
_entity.id
_entity.type
_entity.pdbx_description
1 polymer ?
#
loop_
_entity_poly.entity_id
_entity_poly.type
_entity_poly.pdbx_seq_one_letter_code
_entity_poly.pdbx_strand_id
1 'polypeptide(L)'
;MKPISIKDSWIGLDESGKGDYFGPLVVAGVQVDTELSARLTAWGVKDSKRLSDKRILDLEPMIRQACPHSIVAIGPERYNELYAKIQNLNKLLAWAHARTLENLLSERASPRAIADQFGDERFIKNALLEKGRQIALEQRPQAEEDPAVAAASILARAEFLKRLKRLSEEHQMDLPKGASDRVREAAVRLVRETSAEALKKVAKWHFKTTQQVLEASRPR
;
A
#
# COMPACT_ATOMS: atom_id res chain seq x y z
N MET A 1 -24.79 8.75 -9.84
CA MET A 1 -24.57 8.16 -8.49
C MET A 1 -25.23 9.05 -7.45
N LYS A 2 -25.96 8.49 -6.48
CA LYS A 2 -26.42 9.26 -5.32
C LYS A 2 -25.20 9.76 -4.53
N PRO A 3 -25.23 10.97 -3.97
CA PRO A 3 -24.17 11.44 -3.11
C PRO A 3 -24.10 10.59 -1.84
N ILE A 4 -22.89 10.22 -1.42
CA ILE A 4 -22.65 9.49 -0.16
C ILE A 4 -23.19 10.31 1.02
N SER A 5 -23.96 9.68 1.90
CA SER A 5 -24.40 10.30 3.16
C SER A 5 -23.21 10.52 4.09
N ILE A 6 -22.88 11.76 4.41
CA ILE A 6 -21.74 12.08 5.28
C ILE A 6 -21.92 11.47 6.68
N LYS A 7 -23.13 11.51 7.24
CA LYS A 7 -23.40 11.03 8.60
C LYS A 7 -23.14 9.53 8.77
N ASP A 8 -23.41 8.74 7.73
CA ASP A 8 -23.31 7.29 7.75
C ASP A 8 -22.08 6.76 7.01
N SER A 9 -21.16 7.68 6.61
CA SER A 9 -19.96 7.31 5.88
C SER A 9 -18.79 6.98 6.81
N TRP A 10 -17.88 6.16 6.29
CA TRP A 10 -16.57 5.92 6.89
C TRP A 10 -15.51 5.68 5.83
N ILE A 11 -14.25 5.80 6.24
CA ILE A 11 -13.09 5.56 5.39
C ILE A 11 -12.40 4.29 5.87
N GLY A 12 -12.14 3.35 4.95
CA GLY A 12 -11.25 2.21 5.19
C GLY A 12 -9.84 2.52 4.66
N LEU A 13 -8.82 2.11 5.39
CA LEU A 13 -7.40 2.31 5.03
C LEU A 13 -6.65 0.98 5.11
N ASP A 14 -5.82 0.69 4.11
CA ASP A 14 -4.93 -0.48 4.11
C ASP A 14 -3.69 -0.22 3.23
N GLU A 15 -2.66 -1.09 3.35
CA GLU A 15 -1.41 -0.98 2.62
C GLU A 15 -1.04 -2.23 1.82
N SER A 16 -0.17 -2.06 0.83
CA SER A 16 0.49 -3.14 0.09
C SER A 16 1.97 -2.82 -0.16
N GLY A 17 2.77 -3.88 -0.33
CA GLY A 17 4.20 -3.73 -0.61
C GLY A 17 5.09 -3.65 0.62
N LYS A 18 4.56 -3.69 1.85
CA LYS A 18 5.33 -3.65 3.10
C LYS A 18 6.32 -4.79 3.23
N GLY A 19 5.92 -6.00 2.85
CA GLY A 19 6.73 -7.22 2.90
C GLY A 19 7.42 -7.58 1.58
N ASP A 20 7.24 -6.79 0.53
CA ASP A 20 7.83 -7.03 -0.78
C ASP A 20 9.16 -6.29 -0.90
N TYR A 21 10.23 -7.00 -1.29
CA TYR A 21 11.55 -6.41 -1.48
C TYR A 21 11.57 -5.41 -2.64
N PHE A 22 11.06 -5.83 -3.81
CA PHE A 22 10.89 -4.97 -4.98
C PHE A 22 9.60 -4.15 -4.94
N GLY A 23 9.62 -3.04 -5.66
CA GLY A 23 8.44 -2.22 -5.86
C GLY A 23 8.13 -1.24 -4.72
N PRO A 24 7.01 -0.52 -4.85
CA PRO A 24 6.64 0.56 -3.95
C PRO A 24 6.11 0.09 -2.60
N LEU A 25 6.01 1.01 -1.65
CA LEU A 25 5.03 0.94 -0.57
C LEU A 25 3.79 1.74 -1.01
N VAL A 26 2.62 1.14 -0.90
CA VAL A 26 1.35 1.76 -1.30
C VAL A 26 0.38 1.74 -0.14
N VAL A 27 -0.24 2.87 0.16
CA VAL A 27 -1.37 2.99 1.09
C VAL A 27 -2.56 3.52 0.30
N ALA A 28 -3.71 2.90 0.48
CA ALA A 28 -4.95 3.35 -0.11
C ALA A 28 -6.01 3.63 0.96
N GLY A 29 -6.93 4.52 0.63
CA GLY A 29 -8.12 4.79 1.42
C GLY A 29 -9.35 4.81 0.52
N VAL A 30 -10.45 4.26 1.01
CA VAL A 30 -11.74 4.22 0.31
C VAL A 30 -12.83 4.70 1.24
N GLN A 31 -13.65 5.66 0.80
CA GLN A 31 -14.81 6.13 1.53
C GLN A 31 -16.07 5.43 1.03
N VAL A 32 -16.88 4.94 1.96
CA VAL A 32 -18.16 4.29 1.70
C VAL A 32 -19.24 4.83 2.63
N ASP A 33 -20.49 4.55 2.26
CA ASP A 33 -21.66 4.52 3.13
C ASP A 33 -22.26 3.12 3.16
N THR A 34 -23.39 2.94 3.82
CA THR A 34 -24.06 1.64 3.94
C THR A 34 -24.43 1.03 2.57
N GLU A 35 -24.87 1.86 1.62
CA GLU A 35 -25.28 1.40 0.28
C GLU A 35 -24.04 0.92 -0.53
N LEU A 36 -22.97 1.71 -0.55
CA LEU A 36 -21.72 1.34 -1.22
C LEU A 36 -21.06 0.11 -0.57
N SER A 37 -21.07 0.03 0.76
CA SER A 37 -20.56 -1.13 1.48
C SER A 37 -21.27 -2.42 1.05
N ALA A 38 -22.59 -2.42 0.97
CA ALA A 38 -23.38 -3.56 0.49
C ALA A 38 -23.05 -3.91 -0.96
N ARG A 39 -22.85 -2.91 -1.84
CA ARG A 39 -22.46 -3.14 -3.24
C ARG A 39 -21.06 -3.74 -3.34
N LEU A 40 -20.09 -3.26 -2.58
CA LEU A 40 -18.74 -3.83 -2.56
C LEU A 40 -18.78 -5.31 -2.18
N THR A 41 -19.55 -5.66 -1.14
CA THR A 41 -19.76 -7.04 -0.71
C THR A 41 -20.39 -7.88 -1.84
N ALA A 42 -21.42 -7.38 -2.52
CA ALA A 42 -22.06 -8.06 -3.66
C ALA A 42 -21.11 -8.27 -4.85
N TRP A 43 -20.12 -7.40 -5.06
CA TRP A 43 -19.08 -7.59 -6.08
C TRP A 43 -18.00 -8.60 -5.68
N GLY A 44 -18.06 -9.11 -4.46
CA GLY A 44 -17.07 -10.04 -3.91
C GLY A 44 -15.78 -9.37 -3.46
N VAL A 45 -15.87 -8.08 -3.08
CA VAL A 45 -14.77 -7.37 -2.42
C VAL A 45 -14.53 -8.02 -1.07
N LYS A 46 -13.30 -8.42 -0.83
CA LYS A 46 -12.80 -9.02 0.41
C LYS A 46 -11.30 -8.79 0.49
N ASP A 47 -10.67 -9.17 1.59
CA ASP A 47 -9.22 -9.09 1.78
C ASP A 47 -8.44 -9.51 0.51
N SER A 48 -7.57 -8.64 0.03
CA SER A 48 -6.79 -8.84 -1.21
C SER A 48 -5.90 -10.08 -1.16
N LYS A 49 -5.47 -10.52 0.03
CA LYS A 49 -4.67 -11.74 0.23
C LYS A 49 -5.44 -13.02 -0.14
N ARG A 50 -6.79 -12.94 -0.14
CA ARG A 50 -7.71 -14.04 -0.50
C ARG A 50 -8.14 -14.00 -1.97
N LEU A 51 -7.60 -13.07 -2.76
CA LEU A 51 -7.93 -12.87 -4.17
C LEU A 51 -6.72 -13.13 -5.06
N SER A 52 -6.96 -13.63 -6.27
CA SER A 52 -5.90 -13.67 -7.30
C SER A 52 -5.58 -12.27 -7.79
N ASP A 53 -4.34 -12.05 -8.27
CA ASP A 53 -3.92 -10.78 -8.86
C ASP A 53 -4.86 -10.37 -10.02
N LYS A 54 -5.33 -11.33 -10.84
CA LYS A 54 -6.32 -11.07 -11.89
C LYS A 54 -7.61 -10.49 -11.32
N ARG A 55 -8.17 -11.13 -10.27
CA ARG A 55 -9.42 -10.68 -9.66
C ARG A 55 -9.28 -9.29 -9.02
N ILE A 56 -8.13 -8.99 -8.43
CA ILE A 56 -7.78 -7.67 -7.90
C ILE A 56 -7.82 -6.61 -9.01
N LEU A 57 -7.18 -6.89 -10.15
CA LEU A 57 -7.14 -5.98 -11.29
C LEU A 57 -8.51 -5.82 -11.98
N ASP A 58 -9.39 -6.84 -11.91
CA ASP A 58 -10.77 -6.75 -12.40
C ASP A 58 -11.66 -5.90 -11.49
N LEU A 59 -11.48 -5.97 -10.16
CA LEU A 59 -12.27 -5.21 -9.16
C LEU A 59 -11.83 -3.76 -9.04
N GLU A 60 -10.56 -3.48 -9.21
CA GLU A 60 -9.99 -2.14 -8.99
C GLU A 60 -10.70 -1.03 -9.78
N PRO A 61 -10.97 -1.14 -11.10
CA PRO A 61 -11.67 -0.09 -11.85
C PRO A 61 -13.10 0.12 -11.35
N MET A 62 -13.78 -0.94 -10.91
CA MET A 62 -15.14 -0.85 -10.36
C MET A 62 -15.14 -0.06 -9.05
N ILE A 63 -14.18 -0.34 -8.16
CA ILE A 63 -14.03 0.38 -6.89
C ILE A 63 -13.69 1.84 -7.14
N ARG A 64 -12.74 2.15 -8.04
CA ARG A 64 -12.36 3.52 -8.39
C ARG A 64 -13.52 4.33 -8.95
N GLN A 65 -14.35 3.71 -9.78
CA GLN A 65 -15.50 4.38 -10.38
C GLN A 65 -16.62 4.63 -9.36
N ALA A 66 -16.81 3.74 -8.39
CA ALA A 66 -17.92 3.80 -7.46
C ALA A 66 -17.63 4.57 -6.18
N CYS A 67 -16.38 4.55 -5.69
CA CYS A 67 -16.03 5.05 -4.37
C CYS A 67 -15.05 6.22 -4.43
N PRO A 68 -15.22 7.29 -3.63
CA PRO A 68 -14.15 8.23 -3.34
C PRO A 68 -12.95 7.48 -2.76
N HIS A 69 -11.76 7.77 -3.26
CA HIS A 69 -10.56 7.06 -2.85
C HIS A 69 -9.33 7.95 -2.97
N SER A 70 -8.31 7.64 -2.18
CA SER A 70 -6.98 8.23 -2.30
C SER A 70 -5.92 7.14 -2.24
N ILE A 71 -4.85 7.30 -3.01
CA ILE A 71 -3.72 6.37 -3.04
C ILE A 71 -2.44 7.16 -2.90
N VAL A 72 -1.64 6.79 -1.90
CA VAL A 72 -0.27 7.28 -1.72
C VAL A 72 0.69 6.14 -2.04
N ALA A 73 1.43 6.29 -3.14
CA ALA A 73 2.41 5.31 -3.57
C ALA A 73 3.82 5.90 -3.47
N ILE A 74 4.68 5.23 -2.71
CA ILE A 74 6.06 5.62 -2.44
C ILE A 74 6.96 4.66 -3.22
N GLY A 75 7.51 5.11 -4.35
CA GLY A 75 8.44 4.32 -5.15
C GLY A 75 9.73 3.99 -4.39
N PRO A 76 10.51 2.98 -4.85
CA PRO A 76 11.67 2.49 -4.11
C PRO A 76 12.72 3.57 -3.78
N GLU A 77 13.07 4.44 -4.71
CA GLU A 77 14.04 5.52 -4.45
C GLU A 77 13.55 6.45 -3.34
N ARG A 78 12.30 6.95 -3.47
CA ARG A 78 11.71 7.82 -2.45
C ARG A 78 11.51 7.11 -1.12
N TYR A 79 11.16 5.82 -1.16
CA TYR A 79 11.09 4.98 0.04
C TYR A 79 12.43 4.92 0.76
N ASN A 80 13.53 4.68 0.03
CA ASN A 80 14.88 4.59 0.58
C ASN A 80 15.33 5.91 1.20
N GLU A 81 15.05 7.05 0.55
CA GLU A 81 15.32 8.39 1.11
C GLU A 81 14.56 8.64 2.42
N LEU A 82 13.27 8.34 2.43
CA LEU A 82 12.42 8.52 3.63
C LEU A 82 12.84 7.57 4.75
N TYR A 83 13.10 6.31 4.40
CA TYR A 83 13.52 5.32 5.40
C TYR A 83 14.87 5.66 6.03
N ALA A 84 15.83 6.17 5.26
CA ALA A 84 17.11 6.63 5.78
C ALA A 84 16.98 7.74 6.84
N LYS A 85 15.96 8.60 6.72
CA LYS A 85 15.67 9.67 7.69
C LYS A 85 14.85 9.18 8.89
N ILE A 86 13.84 8.33 8.65
CA ILE A 86 12.86 7.92 9.65
C ILE A 86 13.36 6.70 10.45
N GLN A 87 14.08 5.77 9.81
CA GLN A 87 14.63 4.51 10.35
C GLN A 87 13.61 3.65 11.11
N ASN A 88 12.33 3.80 10.79
CA ASN A 88 11.24 3.06 11.42
C ASN A 88 10.09 2.88 10.42
N LEU A 89 9.84 1.62 10.02
CA LEU A 89 8.80 1.29 9.04
C LEU A 89 7.40 1.68 9.54
N ASN A 90 7.10 1.48 10.82
CA ASN A 90 5.78 1.82 11.35
C ASN A 90 5.52 3.33 11.35
N LYS A 91 6.56 4.16 11.57
CA LYS A 91 6.44 5.62 11.42
C LYS A 91 6.22 6.03 9.96
N LEU A 92 6.89 5.37 9.00
CA LEU A 92 6.71 5.63 7.58
C LEU A 92 5.30 5.23 7.12
N LEU A 93 4.81 4.06 7.55
CA LEU A 93 3.44 3.61 7.32
C LEU A 93 2.43 4.60 7.91
N ALA A 94 2.60 4.98 9.18
CA ALA A 94 1.73 5.93 9.86
C ALA A 94 1.63 7.27 9.11
N TRP A 95 2.75 7.78 8.61
CA TRP A 95 2.78 8.98 7.78
C TRP A 95 2.00 8.79 6.48
N ALA A 96 2.18 7.66 5.80
CA ALA A 96 1.49 7.38 4.54
C ALA A 96 -0.03 7.20 4.74
N HIS A 97 -0.46 6.50 5.80
CA HIS A 97 -1.87 6.37 6.19
C HIS A 97 -2.48 7.73 6.52
N ALA A 98 -1.81 8.54 7.35
CA ALA A 98 -2.28 9.88 7.71
C ALA A 98 -2.41 10.79 6.48
N ARG A 99 -1.45 10.72 5.54
CA ARG A 99 -1.52 11.48 4.28
C ARG A 99 -2.67 11.03 3.39
N THR A 100 -2.89 9.72 3.26
CA THR A 100 -4.01 9.15 2.48
C THR A 100 -5.35 9.59 3.06
N LEU A 101 -5.49 9.53 4.39
CA LEU A 101 -6.69 9.99 5.11
C LEU A 101 -6.93 11.49 4.91
N GLU A 102 -5.91 12.31 5.09
CA GLU A 102 -6.01 13.76 4.91
C GLU A 102 -6.43 14.16 3.50
N ASN A 103 -5.88 13.49 2.49
CA ASN A 103 -6.26 13.70 1.09
C ASN A 103 -7.76 13.46 0.88
N LEU A 104 -8.28 12.32 1.37
CA LEU A 104 -9.71 12.01 1.27
C LEU A 104 -10.59 13.03 2.02
N LEU A 105 -10.21 13.36 3.25
CA LEU A 105 -10.95 14.32 4.07
C LEU A 105 -10.90 15.75 3.49
N SER A 106 -9.92 16.06 2.66
CA SER A 106 -9.83 17.34 1.94
C SER A 106 -10.83 17.45 0.80
N GLU A 107 -11.20 16.31 0.21
CA GLU A 107 -12.21 16.26 -0.86
C GLU A 107 -13.62 16.04 -0.31
N ARG A 108 -13.74 15.23 0.74
CA ARG A 108 -15.04 14.87 1.31
C ARG A 108 -14.95 14.55 2.80
N ALA A 109 -15.82 15.14 3.59
CA ALA A 109 -15.91 14.88 5.04
C ALA A 109 -16.36 13.44 5.33
N SER A 110 -15.87 12.88 6.43
CA SER A 110 -16.29 11.60 7.01
C SER A 110 -16.13 11.67 8.53
N PRO A 111 -17.05 11.13 9.34
CA PRO A 111 -16.95 11.19 10.80
C PRO A 111 -15.94 10.21 11.37
N ARG A 112 -15.58 9.15 10.63
CA ARG A 112 -14.71 8.07 11.13
C ARG A 112 -13.88 7.41 10.04
N ALA A 113 -12.77 6.80 10.47
CA ALA A 113 -11.95 5.93 9.63
C ALA A 113 -11.57 4.65 10.39
N ILE A 114 -11.34 3.58 9.64
CA ILE A 114 -10.88 2.26 10.12
C ILE A 114 -9.61 1.91 9.35
N ALA A 115 -8.55 1.52 10.05
CA ALA A 115 -7.30 1.06 9.46
C ALA A 115 -6.96 -0.35 9.94
N ASP A 116 -6.38 -1.17 9.05
CA ASP A 116 -5.79 -2.43 9.49
C ASP A 116 -4.57 -2.17 10.38
N GLN A 117 -4.37 -3.04 11.38
CA GLN A 117 -3.32 -2.86 12.38
C GLN A 117 -1.95 -3.22 11.80
N PHE A 118 -1.08 -2.22 11.66
CA PHE A 118 0.30 -2.41 11.21
C PHE A 118 1.34 -2.23 12.33
N GLY A 119 0.91 -1.82 13.51
CA GLY A 119 1.79 -1.56 14.67
C GLY A 119 1.02 -0.96 15.84
N ASP A 120 1.75 -0.35 16.79
CA ASP A 120 1.13 0.37 17.90
C ASP A 120 0.30 1.55 17.37
N GLU A 121 -0.93 1.69 17.86
CA GLU A 121 -1.87 2.74 17.43
C GLU A 121 -1.34 4.17 17.63
N ARG A 122 -0.41 4.36 18.57
CA ARG A 122 0.25 5.65 18.80
C ARG A 122 0.99 6.16 17.56
N PHE A 123 1.49 5.25 16.71
CA PHE A 123 2.17 5.67 15.49
C PHE A 123 1.24 6.44 14.56
N ILE A 124 0.06 5.88 14.26
CA ILE A 124 -0.89 6.52 13.35
C ILE A 124 -1.52 7.76 14.00
N LYS A 125 -1.91 7.70 15.27
CA LYS A 125 -2.48 8.84 16.01
C LYS A 125 -1.53 10.05 16.03
N ASN A 126 -0.23 9.81 16.26
CA ASN A 126 0.78 10.88 16.27
C ASN A 126 1.07 11.44 14.86
N ALA A 127 0.81 10.68 13.81
CA ALA A 127 1.02 11.09 12.43
C ALA A 127 -0.16 11.84 11.83
N LEU A 128 -1.35 11.81 12.46
CA LEU A 128 -2.56 12.46 11.96
C LEU A 128 -2.34 13.95 11.68
N LEU A 129 -2.82 14.38 10.51
CA LEU A 129 -2.81 15.77 10.08
C LEU A 129 -4.09 16.48 10.55
N GLU A 130 -4.30 17.71 10.08
CA GLU A 130 -5.32 18.61 10.62
C GLU A 130 -6.74 18.00 10.61
N LYS A 131 -7.20 17.50 9.48
CA LYS A 131 -8.55 16.92 9.33
C LYS A 131 -8.65 15.53 9.95
N GLY A 132 -7.60 14.73 9.82
CA GLY A 132 -7.53 13.41 10.44
C GLY A 132 -7.65 13.42 11.96
N ARG A 133 -7.22 14.50 12.62
CA ARG A 133 -7.36 14.68 14.09
C ARG A 133 -8.79 14.99 14.53
N GLN A 134 -9.66 15.37 13.61
CA GLN A 134 -11.04 15.80 13.90
C GLN A 134 -12.04 14.65 13.81
N ILE A 135 -11.61 13.46 13.38
CA ILE A 135 -12.46 12.29 13.20
C ILE A 135 -12.09 11.17 14.15
N ALA A 136 -13.02 10.22 14.35
CA ALA A 136 -12.74 8.99 15.08
C ALA A 136 -11.92 8.04 14.19
N LEU A 137 -10.67 7.76 14.55
CA LEU A 137 -9.83 6.75 13.89
C LEU A 137 -9.71 5.52 14.78
N GLU A 138 -10.14 4.38 14.26
CA GLU A 138 -9.99 3.05 14.85
C GLU A 138 -8.90 2.29 14.09
N GLN A 139 -7.94 1.71 14.80
CA GLN A 139 -7.00 0.73 14.25
C GLN A 139 -7.23 -0.61 14.94
N ARG A 140 -7.54 -1.65 14.16
CA ARG A 140 -7.82 -2.98 14.71
C ARG A 140 -7.24 -4.10 13.88
N PRO A 141 -6.95 -5.27 14.48
CA PRO A 141 -6.57 -6.47 13.73
C PRO A 141 -7.73 -6.94 12.85
N GLN A 142 -7.41 -7.55 11.71
CA GLN A 142 -8.39 -8.11 10.77
C GLN A 142 -9.42 -7.08 10.31
N ALA A 143 -9.03 -5.80 10.21
CA ALA A 143 -9.92 -4.75 9.76
C ALA A 143 -10.39 -4.93 8.31
N GLU A 144 -9.72 -5.77 7.54
CA GLU A 144 -10.10 -6.19 6.18
C GLU A 144 -11.43 -6.97 6.10
N GLU A 145 -12.05 -7.31 7.23
CA GLU A 145 -13.45 -7.76 7.27
C GLU A 145 -14.43 -6.62 6.97
N ASP A 146 -14.03 -5.38 7.21
CA ASP A 146 -14.80 -4.20 6.82
C ASP A 146 -14.69 -3.98 5.31
N PRO A 147 -15.81 -3.81 4.57
CA PRO A 147 -15.79 -3.65 3.12
C PRO A 147 -15.01 -2.44 2.60
N ALA A 148 -14.91 -1.34 3.37
CA ALA A 148 -14.12 -0.18 3.00
C ALA A 148 -12.62 -0.49 3.09
N VAL A 149 -12.18 -1.17 4.16
CA VAL A 149 -10.79 -1.61 4.34
C VAL A 149 -10.44 -2.66 3.29
N ALA A 150 -11.32 -3.63 3.02
CA ALA A 150 -11.14 -4.62 1.95
C ALA A 150 -11.00 -3.96 0.57
N ALA A 151 -11.80 -2.94 0.27
CA ALA A 151 -11.68 -2.17 -0.97
C ALA A 151 -10.36 -1.39 -1.03
N ALA A 152 -9.92 -0.79 0.08
CA ALA A 152 -8.61 -0.14 0.19
C ALA A 152 -7.46 -1.13 -0.05
N SER A 153 -7.53 -2.33 0.53
CA SER A 153 -6.56 -3.42 0.32
C SER A 153 -6.44 -3.79 -1.16
N ILE A 154 -7.58 -3.90 -1.87
CA ILE A 154 -7.60 -4.17 -3.32
C ILE A 154 -6.95 -3.03 -4.10
N LEU A 155 -7.28 -1.77 -3.81
CA LEU A 155 -6.69 -0.62 -4.49
C LEU A 155 -5.18 -0.51 -4.24
N ALA A 156 -4.74 -0.70 -3.00
CA ALA A 156 -3.32 -0.70 -2.65
C ALA A 156 -2.56 -1.82 -3.39
N ARG A 157 -3.14 -3.04 -3.42
CA ARG A 157 -2.54 -4.18 -4.11
C ARG A 157 -2.51 -4.01 -5.62
N ALA A 158 -3.58 -3.51 -6.23
CA ALA A 158 -3.64 -3.25 -7.67
C ALA A 158 -2.57 -2.22 -8.09
N GLU A 159 -2.45 -1.12 -7.36
CA GLU A 159 -1.44 -0.10 -7.63
C GLU A 159 -0.02 -0.63 -7.45
N PHE A 160 0.23 -1.45 -6.40
CA PHE A 160 1.49 -2.15 -6.21
C PHE A 160 1.84 -3.03 -7.42
N LEU A 161 0.90 -3.86 -7.88
CA LEU A 161 1.10 -4.77 -9.01
C LEU A 161 1.41 -4.02 -10.31
N LYS A 162 0.67 -2.95 -10.60
CA LYS A 162 0.88 -2.12 -11.79
C LYS A 162 2.26 -1.46 -11.78
N ARG A 163 2.68 -0.91 -10.63
CA ARG A 163 3.99 -0.27 -10.50
C ARG A 163 5.14 -1.28 -10.54
N LEU A 164 4.97 -2.45 -9.92
CA LEU A 164 5.98 -3.51 -9.96
C LEU A 164 6.16 -4.02 -11.41
N LYS A 165 5.05 -4.22 -12.14
CA LYS A 165 5.09 -4.58 -13.56
C LYS A 165 5.83 -3.53 -14.38
N ARG A 166 5.51 -2.24 -14.18
CA ARG A 166 6.20 -1.14 -14.86
C ARG A 166 7.71 -1.12 -14.57
N LEU A 167 8.11 -1.31 -13.32
CA LEU A 167 9.54 -1.41 -12.95
C LEU A 167 10.20 -2.61 -13.64
N SER A 168 9.51 -3.75 -13.74
CA SER A 168 10.01 -4.93 -14.46
C SER A 168 10.22 -4.65 -15.95
N GLU A 169 9.30 -3.92 -16.58
CA GLU A 169 9.39 -3.51 -17.99
C GLU A 169 10.54 -2.50 -18.19
N GLU A 170 10.65 -1.47 -17.36
CA GLU A 170 11.71 -0.45 -17.40
C GLU A 170 13.12 -1.04 -17.26
N HIS A 171 13.25 -2.07 -16.43
CA HIS A 171 14.54 -2.78 -16.20
C HIS A 171 14.71 -4.03 -17.07
N GLN A 172 13.76 -4.34 -17.97
CA GLN A 172 13.77 -5.52 -18.84
C GLN A 172 14.04 -6.84 -18.07
N MET A 173 13.52 -6.93 -16.84
CA MET A 173 13.75 -8.03 -15.93
C MET A 173 12.49 -8.35 -15.12
N ASP A 174 12.20 -9.65 -14.91
CA ASP A 174 11.14 -10.06 -13.98
C ASP A 174 11.55 -9.72 -12.54
N LEU A 175 10.76 -8.85 -11.88
CA LEU A 175 10.91 -8.47 -10.49
C LEU A 175 9.81 -9.18 -9.67
N PRO A 176 10.11 -10.34 -9.06
CA PRO A 176 9.10 -11.10 -8.35
C PRO A 176 8.67 -10.44 -7.03
N LYS A 177 7.43 -10.75 -6.61
CA LYS A 177 6.83 -10.31 -5.34
C LYS A 177 7.45 -11.03 -4.15
N GLY A 178 7.32 -10.42 -2.96
CA GLY A 178 7.77 -11.00 -1.69
C GLY A 178 9.25 -10.77 -1.40
N ALA A 179 9.85 -11.69 -0.62
CA ALA A 179 11.25 -11.65 -0.20
C ALA A 179 11.88 -13.06 -0.16
N SER A 180 11.46 -13.94 -1.08
CA SER A 180 11.91 -15.34 -1.22
C SER A 180 13.29 -15.45 -1.89
N ASP A 181 13.80 -16.69 -2.02
CA ASP A 181 15.03 -16.97 -2.75
C ASP A 181 14.95 -16.54 -4.22
N ARG A 182 13.81 -16.73 -4.88
CA ARG A 182 13.56 -16.22 -6.24
C ARG A 182 13.75 -14.71 -6.35
N VAL A 183 13.32 -13.96 -5.32
CA VAL A 183 13.53 -12.51 -5.25
C VAL A 183 15.01 -12.19 -5.11
N ARG A 184 15.73 -12.93 -4.25
CA ARG A 184 17.17 -12.76 -4.06
C ARG A 184 17.96 -13.06 -5.34
N GLU A 185 17.63 -14.13 -6.04
CA GLU A 185 18.25 -14.50 -7.33
C GLU A 185 18.03 -13.41 -8.39
N ALA A 186 16.80 -12.90 -8.52
CA ALA A 186 16.52 -11.79 -9.43
C ALA A 186 17.32 -10.53 -9.08
N ALA A 187 17.46 -10.23 -7.79
CA ALA A 187 18.24 -9.07 -7.33
C ALA A 187 19.76 -9.25 -7.59
N VAL A 188 20.31 -10.45 -7.36
CA VAL A 188 21.72 -10.76 -7.70
C VAL A 188 21.95 -10.62 -9.19
N ARG A 189 21.03 -11.13 -10.00
CA ARG A 189 21.09 -10.99 -11.46
C ARG A 189 21.09 -9.52 -11.87
N LEU A 190 20.18 -8.70 -11.34
CA LEU A 190 20.11 -7.26 -11.61
C LEU A 190 21.46 -6.57 -11.32
N VAL A 191 22.04 -6.84 -10.12
CA VAL A 191 23.32 -6.23 -9.72
C VAL A 191 24.46 -6.63 -10.67
N ARG A 192 24.51 -7.90 -11.09
CA ARG A 192 25.56 -8.42 -12.00
C ARG A 192 25.44 -7.85 -13.41
N GLU A 193 24.20 -7.69 -13.90
CA GLU A 193 23.94 -7.18 -15.26
C GLU A 193 24.03 -5.64 -15.33
N THR A 194 23.90 -4.94 -14.18
CA THR A 194 23.89 -3.46 -14.15
C THR A 194 24.81 -2.91 -13.04
N SER A 195 24.28 -2.67 -11.84
CA SER A 195 25.04 -2.18 -10.69
C SER A 195 24.24 -2.28 -9.39
N ALA A 196 24.93 -2.16 -8.24
CA ALA A 196 24.26 -2.06 -6.93
C ALA A 196 23.38 -0.80 -6.82
N GLU A 197 23.72 0.28 -7.52
CA GLU A 197 22.90 1.51 -7.54
C GLU A 197 21.56 1.31 -8.26
N ALA A 198 21.53 0.48 -9.32
CA ALA A 198 20.29 0.13 -9.99
C ALA A 198 19.30 -0.58 -9.03
N LEU A 199 19.82 -1.37 -8.09
CA LEU A 199 19.00 -2.03 -7.07
C LEU A 199 18.23 -1.03 -6.20
N LYS A 200 18.80 0.13 -5.87
CA LYS A 200 18.12 1.18 -5.10
C LYS A 200 16.89 1.75 -5.81
N LYS A 201 16.85 1.67 -7.14
CA LYS A 201 15.73 2.17 -7.96
C LYS A 201 14.54 1.24 -7.96
N VAL A 202 14.73 -0.04 -7.65
CA VAL A 202 13.69 -1.07 -7.72
C VAL A 202 13.37 -1.73 -6.39
N ALA A 203 14.25 -1.65 -5.38
CA ALA A 203 14.16 -2.38 -4.12
C ALA A 203 14.22 -1.50 -2.87
N LYS A 204 13.65 -2.00 -1.79
CA LYS A 204 13.70 -1.40 -0.45
C LYS A 204 15.01 -1.77 0.23
N TRP A 205 15.95 -0.83 0.26
CA TRP A 205 17.35 -1.03 0.63
C TRP A 205 17.56 -1.59 2.06
N HIS A 206 16.68 -1.31 2.99
CA HIS A 206 16.81 -1.72 4.39
C HIS A 206 16.55 -3.21 4.65
N PHE A 207 16.03 -3.95 3.66
CA PHE A 207 15.79 -5.39 3.81
C PHE A 207 17.12 -6.15 3.97
N LYS A 208 17.11 -7.20 4.80
CA LYS A 208 18.26 -8.12 4.95
C LYS A 208 18.69 -8.73 3.61
N THR A 209 17.76 -8.91 2.70
CA THR A 209 18.00 -9.37 1.33
C THR A 209 19.05 -8.52 0.61
N THR A 210 19.10 -7.22 0.84
CA THR A 210 20.10 -6.33 0.23
C THR A 210 21.53 -6.75 0.57
N GLN A 211 21.83 -7.00 1.84
CA GLN A 211 23.16 -7.46 2.26
C GLN A 211 23.52 -8.79 1.61
N GLN A 212 22.60 -9.76 1.61
CA GLN A 212 22.80 -11.07 0.98
C GLN A 212 23.08 -10.95 -0.52
N VAL A 213 22.35 -10.07 -1.21
CA VAL A 213 22.54 -9.79 -2.65
C VAL A 213 23.92 -9.21 -2.92
N LEU A 214 24.34 -8.18 -2.16
CA LEU A 214 25.64 -7.53 -2.33
C LEU A 214 26.80 -8.51 -2.08
N GLU A 215 26.69 -9.38 -1.07
CA GLU A 215 27.67 -10.43 -0.79
C GLU A 215 27.76 -11.45 -1.94
N ALA A 216 26.61 -11.93 -2.44
CA ALA A 216 26.53 -12.91 -3.52
C ALA A 216 26.93 -12.35 -4.90
N SER A 217 26.92 -11.02 -5.06
CA SER A 217 27.26 -10.35 -6.32
C SER A 217 28.74 -9.95 -6.43
N ARG A 218 29.56 -10.18 -5.38
CA ARG A 218 31.01 -9.90 -5.43
C ARG A 218 31.69 -10.81 -6.46
N PRO A 219 32.58 -10.28 -7.29
CA PRO A 219 33.40 -11.12 -8.15
C PRO A 219 34.23 -12.09 -7.26
N ARG A 220 34.32 -13.34 -7.71
CA ARG A 220 35.19 -14.34 -7.09
C ARG A 220 36.64 -14.07 -7.46
#